data_66b45a2f5c0fc7b377e440212586634d
#
_entry.id   66b45a2f5c0fc7b377e440212586634d
#
_cell.length_a   1.000
_cell.length_b   1.000
_cell.length_c   1.000
_cell.angle_alpha   90.00
_cell.angle_beta   90.00
_cell.angle_gamma   90.00
#
_symmetry.space_group_name_H-M   'P 1'
#
loop_
_entity.id
_entity.type
_entity.pdbx_description
1 polymer ?
#
loop_
_entity_poly.entity_id
_entity_poly.type
_entity_poly.pdbx_seq_one_letter_code
_entity_poly.pdbx_strand_id
1 'polypeptide(L)'
;FHVSSDDDGLTWSEPREITRAADGFRRRIDWQAVAFGPGHGIELAGGRLVVPVWLADYRRADGTGRSLSHGSGTMVSDDGGATWQAGGVAIRRGGESAVAELSDGRVMLTARNSDPRNRRLASLSDDGATGWSEPRLIDDLPEWGCMAGFVRHPGTATFPGPLLLHSGPDTDARVHSARRDLTVWGSRDDGRTWPVKRLLRPGSAAYSDLAVLPNGRVICVFESGLPGVGPTGKPGEKKERPWAYACIAATAFDLSWLVWEREDD
;
A
#
# COMPACT_ATOMS: atom_id res chain seq x y z
N PHE A 1 9.66 14.65 -9.10
CA PHE A 1 11.02 14.98 -8.58
C PHE A 1 11.48 13.88 -7.65
N HIS A 2 12.81 13.71 -7.53
CA HIS A 2 13.50 12.82 -6.61
C HIS A 2 14.46 13.66 -5.77
N VAL A 3 14.47 13.43 -4.48
CA VAL A 3 15.47 13.91 -3.51
C VAL A 3 15.97 12.74 -2.70
N SER A 4 17.19 12.78 -2.21
CA SER A 4 17.81 11.75 -1.35
C SER A 4 18.39 12.37 -0.10
N SER A 5 18.49 11.57 0.95
CA SER A 5 19.15 11.91 2.21
C SER A 5 20.04 10.75 2.62
N ASP A 6 21.25 11.04 3.09
CA ASP A 6 22.22 10.07 3.60
C ASP A 6 22.42 10.20 5.12
N ASP A 7 21.57 10.99 5.79
CA ASP A 7 21.65 11.34 7.21
C ASP A 7 20.29 11.27 7.93
N ASP A 8 19.51 10.25 7.62
CA ASP A 8 18.18 10.01 8.22
C ASP A 8 17.18 11.15 8.04
N GLY A 9 17.28 11.88 6.91
CA GLY A 9 16.35 12.96 6.57
C GLY A 9 16.67 14.31 7.21
N LEU A 10 17.84 14.49 7.82
CA LEU A 10 18.27 15.77 8.38
C LEU A 10 18.63 16.77 7.28
N THR A 11 19.28 16.31 6.22
CA THR A 11 19.55 17.11 5.02
C THR A 11 19.10 16.34 3.76
N TRP A 12 18.82 17.07 2.70
CA TRP A 12 18.31 16.52 1.45
C TRP A 12 19.07 17.06 0.26
N SER A 13 19.23 16.22 -0.77
CA SER A 13 19.80 16.64 -2.04
C SER A 13 18.92 17.67 -2.75
N GLU A 14 19.51 18.38 -3.74
CA GLU A 14 18.72 19.17 -4.67
C GLU A 14 17.70 18.30 -5.41
N PRO A 15 16.47 18.81 -5.67
CA PRO A 15 15.45 18.10 -6.39
C PRO A 15 15.85 17.81 -7.83
N ARG A 16 15.80 16.55 -8.23
CA ARG A 16 16.05 16.10 -9.59
C ARG A 16 14.74 15.69 -10.26
N GLU A 17 14.49 16.22 -11.44
CA GLU A 17 13.30 15.85 -12.21
C GLU A 17 13.47 14.45 -12.85
N ILE A 18 12.51 13.57 -12.62
CA ILE A 18 12.48 12.21 -13.17
C ILE A 18 11.19 11.91 -13.95
N THR A 19 10.41 12.91 -14.32
CA THR A 19 9.10 12.73 -15.00
C THR A 19 9.22 11.91 -16.28
N ARG A 20 10.29 12.14 -17.07
CA ARG A 20 10.53 11.39 -18.31
C ARG A 20 10.74 9.89 -18.10
N ALA A 21 11.20 9.48 -16.92
CA ALA A 21 11.32 8.06 -16.59
C ALA A 21 9.95 7.35 -16.64
N ALA A 22 8.85 8.06 -16.40
CA ALA A 22 7.50 7.52 -16.49
C ALA A 22 6.92 7.42 -17.91
N ASP A 23 7.59 7.97 -18.94
CA ASP A 23 7.09 7.92 -20.32
C ASP A 23 6.99 6.49 -20.88
N GLY A 24 7.75 5.55 -20.34
CA GLY A 24 7.64 4.13 -20.68
C GLY A 24 6.24 3.54 -20.48
N PHE A 25 5.45 4.08 -19.55
CA PHE A 25 4.07 3.66 -19.32
C PHE A 25 3.11 4.07 -20.44
N ARG A 26 3.42 5.11 -21.23
CA ARG A 26 2.52 5.64 -22.27
C ARG A 26 2.16 4.62 -23.34
N ARG A 27 2.97 3.59 -23.51
CA ARG A 27 2.67 2.47 -24.39
C ARG A 27 1.44 1.66 -23.96
N ARG A 28 1.03 1.78 -22.70
CA ARG A 28 -0.06 1.00 -22.08
C ARG A 28 -1.18 1.88 -21.57
N ILE A 29 -0.85 3.01 -20.98
CA ILE A 29 -1.78 4.00 -20.43
C ILE A 29 -1.26 5.38 -20.81
N ASP A 30 -2.02 6.14 -21.57
CA ASP A 30 -1.69 7.53 -21.91
C ASP A 30 -2.02 8.45 -20.72
N TRP A 31 -1.21 8.32 -19.68
CA TRP A 31 -1.40 8.98 -18.40
C TRP A 31 -1.29 10.51 -18.48
N GLN A 32 -2.05 11.22 -17.65
CA GLN A 32 -1.92 12.65 -17.35
C GLN A 32 -1.43 12.88 -15.93
N ALA A 33 -1.57 11.89 -15.06
CA ALA A 33 -0.99 11.92 -13.74
C ALA A 33 -0.29 10.61 -13.42
N VAL A 34 0.88 10.71 -12.81
CA VAL A 34 1.63 9.63 -12.18
C VAL A 34 1.80 10.00 -10.72
N ALA A 35 1.40 9.13 -9.81
CA ALA A 35 1.60 9.33 -8.39
C ALA A 35 2.33 8.11 -7.80
N PHE A 36 3.24 8.38 -6.88
CA PHE A 36 3.94 7.35 -6.13
C PHE A 36 3.10 6.92 -4.94
N GLY A 37 3.05 5.65 -4.67
CA GLY A 37 2.43 5.04 -3.52
C GLY A 37 0.92 5.23 -3.37
N PRO A 38 0.50 5.88 -2.24
CA PRO A 38 1.23 6.69 -1.25
C PRO A 38 2.02 5.93 -0.17
N GLY A 39 2.23 4.64 -0.31
CA GLY A 39 3.13 3.88 0.55
C GLY A 39 4.61 4.03 0.16
N HIS A 40 5.45 3.16 0.69
CA HIS A 40 6.89 3.14 0.45
C HIS A 40 7.29 2.26 -0.74
N GLY A 41 8.50 2.46 -1.25
CA GLY A 41 9.21 1.55 -2.15
C GLY A 41 10.05 0.55 -1.36
N ILE A 42 10.57 -0.46 -2.05
CA ILE A 42 11.44 -1.48 -1.46
C ILE A 42 12.75 -1.58 -2.23
N GLU A 43 13.78 -2.07 -1.54
CA GLU A 43 15.00 -2.57 -2.15
C GLU A 43 14.93 -4.10 -2.16
N LEU A 44 15.08 -4.71 -3.34
CA LEU A 44 15.15 -6.16 -3.48
C LEU A 44 16.53 -6.68 -3.01
N ALA A 45 16.59 -7.95 -2.67
CA ALA A 45 17.85 -8.61 -2.27
C ALA A 45 18.98 -8.42 -3.31
N GLY A 46 18.64 -8.19 -4.57
CA GLY A 46 19.59 -7.88 -5.67
C GLY A 46 20.00 -6.42 -5.77
N GLY A 47 19.56 -5.52 -4.86
CA GLY A 47 19.87 -4.09 -4.87
C GLY A 47 18.99 -3.23 -5.78
N ARG A 48 18.02 -3.81 -6.50
CA ARG A 48 17.06 -3.04 -7.29
C ARG A 48 16.08 -2.32 -6.37
N LEU A 49 15.90 -1.02 -6.58
CA LEU A 49 14.83 -0.25 -5.96
C LEU A 49 13.54 -0.42 -6.78
N VAL A 50 12.43 -0.69 -6.11
CA VAL A 50 11.10 -0.85 -6.71
C VAL A 50 10.13 0.07 -6.00
N VAL A 51 9.56 1.03 -6.73
CA VAL A 51 8.60 2.01 -6.18
C VAL A 51 7.25 1.83 -6.86
N PRO A 52 6.18 1.55 -6.11
CA PRO A 52 4.85 1.42 -6.69
C PRO A 52 4.33 2.78 -7.14
N VAL A 53 3.65 2.78 -8.29
CA VAL A 53 3.00 3.97 -8.85
C VAL A 53 1.59 3.67 -9.29
N TRP A 54 0.74 4.67 -9.26
CA TRP A 54 -0.52 4.62 -9.97
C TRP A 54 -0.57 5.68 -11.07
N LEU A 55 -1.25 5.32 -12.15
CA LEU A 55 -1.35 6.07 -13.38
C LEU A 55 -2.80 6.44 -13.60
N ALA A 56 -3.09 7.69 -13.93
CA ALA A 56 -4.43 8.13 -14.23
C ALA A 56 -4.52 8.76 -15.62
N ASP A 57 -5.46 8.27 -16.41
CA ASP A 57 -5.95 8.91 -17.62
C ASP A 57 -7.35 9.47 -17.32
N TYR A 58 -7.46 10.79 -17.34
CA TYR A 58 -8.72 11.50 -17.05
C TYR A 58 -9.56 11.79 -18.30
N ARG A 59 -9.10 11.38 -19.48
CA ARG A 59 -9.82 11.61 -20.73
C ARG A 59 -10.83 10.50 -20.97
N ARG A 60 -12.02 10.88 -21.43
CA ARG A 60 -12.94 9.92 -22.06
C ARG A 60 -12.49 9.63 -23.47
N ALA A 61 -12.73 8.39 -23.92
CA ALA A 61 -12.44 7.97 -25.29
C ALA A 61 -13.20 8.82 -26.35
N ASP A 62 -14.33 9.41 -25.97
CA ASP A 62 -15.16 10.28 -26.82
C ASP A 62 -14.85 11.77 -26.67
N GLY A 63 -13.84 12.14 -25.87
CA GLY A 63 -13.47 13.53 -25.62
C GLY A 63 -14.46 14.35 -24.78
N THR A 64 -15.59 13.79 -24.36
CA THR A 64 -16.69 14.51 -23.69
C THR A 64 -16.65 14.44 -22.16
N GLY A 65 -15.50 14.62 -21.56
CA GLY A 65 -15.40 14.71 -20.09
C GLY A 65 -14.40 13.73 -19.48
N ARG A 66 -14.46 13.54 -18.15
CA ARG A 66 -13.52 12.69 -17.41
C ARG A 66 -13.95 11.23 -17.42
N SER A 67 -13.12 10.36 -17.97
CA SER A 67 -13.11 8.94 -17.67
C SER A 67 -11.90 8.65 -16.80
N LEU A 68 -12.09 7.94 -15.70
CA LEU A 68 -10.98 7.51 -14.87
C LEU A 68 -10.55 6.13 -15.35
N SER A 69 -9.54 6.09 -16.24
CA SER A 69 -8.77 4.88 -16.47
C SER A 69 -7.56 4.91 -15.56
N HIS A 70 -7.47 3.96 -14.66
CA HIS A 70 -6.36 3.83 -13.73
C HIS A 70 -5.52 2.59 -14.03
N GLY A 71 -4.26 2.63 -13.62
CA GLY A 71 -3.39 1.47 -13.61
C GLY A 71 -2.39 1.56 -12.48
N SER A 72 -2.00 0.44 -11.93
CA SER A 72 -0.89 0.31 -11.00
C SER A 72 0.30 -0.32 -11.69
N GLY A 73 1.49 0.15 -11.38
CA GLY A 73 2.75 -0.35 -11.91
C GLY A 73 3.90 0.00 -10.97
N THR A 74 5.11 -0.09 -11.46
CA THR A 74 6.31 0.22 -10.69
C THR A 74 7.26 1.08 -11.49
N MET A 75 7.98 1.97 -10.81
CA MET A 75 9.24 2.53 -11.30
C MET A 75 10.39 1.84 -10.61
N VAL A 76 11.47 1.60 -11.33
CA VAL A 76 12.63 0.86 -10.81
C VAL A 76 13.93 1.62 -11.06
N SER A 77 14.90 1.35 -10.20
CA SER A 77 16.28 1.82 -10.33
C SER A 77 17.24 0.67 -10.01
N ASP A 78 18.27 0.51 -10.84
CA ASP A 78 19.31 -0.50 -10.67
C ASP A 78 20.66 0.11 -10.23
N ASP A 79 20.67 1.40 -9.91
CA ASP A 79 21.87 2.18 -9.59
C ASP A 79 21.70 3.06 -8.34
N GLY A 80 20.95 2.56 -7.34
CA GLY A 80 20.73 3.24 -6.07
C GLY A 80 19.93 4.54 -6.18
N GLY A 81 19.04 4.65 -7.19
CA GLY A 81 18.24 5.85 -7.42
C GLY A 81 18.92 6.90 -8.30
N ALA A 82 20.13 6.62 -8.83
CA ALA A 82 20.81 7.54 -9.76
C ALA A 82 20.02 7.69 -11.07
N THR A 83 19.45 6.62 -11.61
CA THR A 83 18.51 6.69 -12.73
C THR A 83 17.26 5.88 -12.45
N TRP A 84 16.15 6.28 -13.08
CA TRP A 84 14.85 5.63 -12.92
C TRP A 84 14.26 5.28 -14.28
N GLN A 85 13.52 4.20 -14.32
CA GLN A 85 12.77 3.78 -15.51
C GLN A 85 11.39 3.25 -15.13
N ALA A 86 10.43 3.40 -16.05
CA ALA A 86 9.13 2.78 -15.92
C ALA A 86 9.27 1.26 -16.06
N GLY A 87 8.72 0.54 -15.13
CA GLY A 87 8.45 -0.89 -15.27
C GLY A 87 7.19 -1.15 -16.09
N GLY A 88 6.57 -2.31 -15.90
CA GLY A 88 5.30 -2.66 -16.53
C GLY A 88 4.09 -2.09 -15.77
N VAL A 89 2.95 -2.07 -16.42
CA VAL A 89 1.65 -1.93 -15.77
C VAL A 89 1.27 -3.30 -15.21
N ALA A 90 1.28 -3.42 -13.90
CA ALA A 90 0.97 -4.66 -13.19
C ALA A 90 -0.54 -4.95 -13.14
N ILE A 91 -1.34 -3.92 -12.86
CA ILE A 91 -2.79 -4.05 -12.72
C ILE A 91 -3.48 -2.94 -13.49
N ARG A 92 -4.21 -3.30 -14.55
CA ARG A 92 -5.16 -2.39 -15.19
C ARG A 92 -6.37 -2.20 -14.29
N ARG A 93 -6.87 -0.96 -14.20
CA ARG A 93 -7.92 -0.55 -13.25
C ARG A 93 -7.52 -0.67 -11.78
N GLY A 94 -6.22 -0.81 -11.51
CA GLY A 94 -5.64 -0.61 -10.18
C GLY A 94 -5.51 0.88 -9.87
N GLY A 95 -5.27 1.20 -8.60
CA GLY A 95 -5.00 2.55 -8.10
C GLY A 95 -3.76 2.56 -7.23
N GLU A 96 -3.87 3.18 -6.07
CA GLU A 96 -2.83 3.20 -5.05
C GLU A 96 -2.40 1.79 -4.69
N SER A 97 -1.10 1.57 -4.63
CA SER A 97 -0.52 0.23 -4.56
C SER A 97 0.70 0.18 -3.64
N ALA A 98 1.01 -1.01 -3.17
CA ALA A 98 2.19 -1.31 -2.37
C ALA A 98 2.85 -2.59 -2.90
N VAL A 99 4.14 -2.77 -2.61
CA VAL A 99 4.95 -3.89 -3.08
C VAL A 99 5.68 -4.56 -1.92
N ALA A 100 5.91 -5.87 -2.05
CA ALA A 100 6.80 -6.61 -1.17
C ALA A 100 7.53 -7.71 -1.96
N GLU A 101 8.78 -7.99 -1.61
CA GLU A 101 9.53 -9.14 -2.12
C GLU A 101 9.07 -10.41 -1.39
N LEU A 102 8.79 -11.48 -2.12
CA LEU A 102 8.37 -12.77 -1.60
C LEU A 102 9.57 -13.63 -1.17
N SER A 103 9.29 -14.77 -0.54
CA SER A 103 10.34 -15.68 -0.08
C SER A 103 11.17 -16.30 -1.22
N ASP A 104 10.59 -16.39 -2.41
CA ASP A 104 11.22 -16.92 -3.62
C ASP A 104 11.87 -15.84 -4.50
N GLY A 105 11.93 -14.57 -4.03
CA GLY A 105 12.52 -13.45 -4.73
C GLY A 105 11.58 -12.73 -5.71
N ARG A 106 10.39 -13.25 -5.96
CA ARG A 106 9.39 -12.53 -6.76
C ARG A 106 8.86 -11.32 -6.00
N VAL A 107 8.31 -10.38 -6.73
CA VAL A 107 7.66 -9.19 -6.17
C VAL A 107 6.15 -9.34 -6.31
N MET A 108 5.43 -9.17 -5.22
CA MET A 108 3.98 -9.00 -5.22
C MET A 108 3.64 -7.52 -5.15
N LEU A 109 2.82 -7.05 -6.09
CA LEU A 109 2.17 -5.76 -6.03
C LEU A 109 0.71 -5.96 -5.63
N THR A 110 0.27 -5.27 -4.58
CA THR A 110 -1.14 -5.21 -4.19
C THR A 110 -1.72 -3.85 -4.49
N ALA A 111 -2.96 -3.78 -4.96
CA ALA A 111 -3.55 -2.50 -5.37
C ALA A 111 -5.01 -2.34 -4.92
N ARG A 112 -5.31 -1.08 -4.58
CA ARG A 112 -6.67 -0.57 -4.50
C ARG A 112 -7.37 -0.72 -5.85
N ASN A 113 -8.65 -1.03 -5.82
CA ASN A 113 -9.47 -1.15 -7.02
C ASN A 113 -10.94 -0.83 -6.74
N SER A 114 -11.77 -0.91 -7.78
CA SER A 114 -13.21 -0.68 -7.70
C SER A 114 -14.02 -1.92 -8.09
N ASP A 115 -13.45 -3.12 -7.95
CA ASP A 115 -14.17 -4.37 -8.20
C ASP A 115 -15.32 -4.51 -7.18
N PRO A 116 -16.55 -4.83 -7.64
CA PRO A 116 -17.71 -4.91 -6.76
C PRO A 116 -17.65 -6.03 -5.70
N ARG A 117 -16.70 -6.95 -5.83
CA ARG A 117 -16.43 -7.97 -4.80
C ARG A 117 -15.72 -7.39 -3.58
N ASN A 118 -15.17 -6.16 -3.67
CA ASN A 118 -14.49 -5.45 -2.58
C ASN A 118 -13.34 -6.28 -1.97
N ARG A 119 -12.49 -6.81 -2.84
CA ARG A 119 -11.28 -7.54 -2.44
C ARG A 119 -10.05 -6.92 -3.07
N ARG A 120 -8.94 -6.95 -2.34
CA ARG A 120 -7.65 -6.44 -2.79
C ARG A 120 -7.19 -7.18 -4.03
N LEU A 121 -6.65 -6.47 -5.04
CA LEU A 121 -6.00 -7.08 -6.19
C LEU A 121 -4.52 -7.31 -5.93
N ALA A 122 -3.98 -8.39 -6.49
CA ALA A 122 -2.54 -8.65 -6.50
C ALA A 122 -2.08 -9.14 -7.86
N SER A 123 -0.83 -8.80 -8.22
CA SER A 123 -0.10 -9.32 -9.37
C SER A 123 1.33 -9.64 -8.96
N LEU A 124 1.97 -10.58 -9.64
CA LEU A 124 3.33 -11.07 -9.35
C LEU A 124 4.25 -10.77 -10.52
N SER A 125 5.52 -10.47 -10.21
CA SER A 125 6.61 -10.30 -11.18
C SER A 125 7.88 -10.93 -10.64
N ASP A 126 8.70 -11.52 -11.52
CA ASP A 126 9.98 -12.10 -11.14
C ASP A 126 11.06 -11.04 -10.84
N ASP A 127 10.88 -9.81 -11.31
CA ASP A 127 11.89 -8.75 -11.22
C ASP A 127 11.35 -7.42 -10.66
N GLY A 128 10.07 -7.38 -10.29
CA GLY A 128 9.40 -6.17 -9.82
C GLY A 128 9.19 -5.08 -10.89
N ALA A 129 9.60 -5.33 -12.14
CA ALA A 129 9.51 -4.39 -13.23
C ALA A 129 8.64 -4.90 -14.38
N THR A 130 8.83 -6.14 -14.79
CA THR A 130 8.22 -6.70 -16.01
C THR A 130 7.55 -8.05 -15.73
N GLY A 131 6.93 -8.63 -16.77
CA GLY A 131 6.37 -9.98 -16.67
C GLY A 131 5.26 -10.15 -15.63
N TRP A 132 4.53 -9.09 -15.30
CA TRP A 132 3.44 -9.14 -14.32
C TRP A 132 2.38 -10.17 -14.70
N SER A 133 2.01 -11.01 -13.76
CA SER A 133 0.96 -12.00 -13.92
C SER A 133 -0.41 -11.33 -14.11
N GLU A 134 -1.39 -12.09 -14.62
CA GLU A 134 -2.79 -11.65 -14.56
C GLU A 134 -3.18 -11.36 -13.10
N PRO A 135 -3.85 -10.22 -12.85
CA PRO A 135 -4.26 -9.85 -11.49
C PRO A 135 -5.27 -10.83 -10.90
N ARG A 136 -5.09 -11.16 -9.63
CA ARG A 136 -6.04 -11.97 -8.85
C ARG A 136 -6.59 -11.20 -7.66
N LEU A 137 -7.79 -11.51 -7.23
CA LEU A 137 -8.32 -11.04 -5.96
C LEU A 137 -7.70 -11.85 -4.80
N ILE A 138 -7.52 -11.18 -3.67
CA ILE A 138 -7.16 -11.81 -2.40
C ILE A 138 -8.44 -11.85 -1.56
N ASP A 139 -9.05 -13.02 -1.45
CA ASP A 139 -10.38 -13.18 -0.85
C ASP A 139 -10.42 -12.79 0.64
N ASP A 140 -9.31 -12.98 1.35
CA ASP A 140 -9.18 -12.66 2.78
C ASP A 140 -9.02 -11.14 3.06
N LEU A 141 -8.61 -10.35 2.05
CA LEU A 141 -8.30 -8.93 2.23
C LEU A 141 -9.41 -8.04 1.69
N PRO A 142 -10.19 -7.36 2.55
CA PRO A 142 -11.20 -6.41 2.12
C PRO A 142 -10.58 -5.18 1.45
N GLU A 143 -11.28 -4.62 0.45
CA GLU A 143 -10.86 -3.40 -0.27
C GLU A 143 -12.01 -2.40 -0.33
N TRP A 144 -11.80 -1.24 0.26
CA TRP A 144 -12.80 -0.18 0.41
C TRP A 144 -12.39 1.12 -0.27
N GLY A 145 -11.59 1.03 -1.31
CA GLY A 145 -11.05 2.21 -1.97
C GLY A 145 -10.07 2.95 -1.08
N CYS A 146 -9.16 2.21 -0.42
CA CYS A 146 -8.22 2.73 0.57
C CYS A 146 -6.79 2.28 0.26
N MET A 147 -5.81 3.17 0.46
CA MET A 147 -4.42 2.74 0.53
C MET A 147 -4.23 1.82 1.72
N ALA A 148 -3.37 0.84 1.58
CA ALA A 148 -3.12 -0.19 2.58
C ALA A 148 -1.62 -0.44 2.69
N GLY A 149 -1.12 -0.58 3.91
CA GLY A 149 0.26 -0.96 4.18
C GLY A 149 0.53 -2.40 3.76
N PHE A 150 1.72 -2.65 3.23
CA PHE A 150 2.12 -3.98 2.79
C PHE A 150 3.63 -4.14 2.92
N VAL A 151 4.08 -5.07 3.75
CA VAL A 151 5.50 -5.26 4.03
C VAL A 151 5.81 -6.72 4.29
N ARG A 152 7.04 -7.15 4.00
CA ARG A 152 7.59 -8.43 4.41
C ARG A 152 8.35 -8.28 5.72
N HIS A 153 7.97 -9.05 6.72
CA HIS A 153 8.69 -9.22 7.96
C HIS A 153 9.61 -10.46 7.86
N PRO A 154 10.90 -10.37 8.20
CA PRO A 154 11.82 -11.51 8.08
C PRO A 154 11.56 -12.65 9.06
N GLY A 155 10.71 -12.42 10.05
CA GLY A 155 10.51 -13.30 11.20
C GLY A 155 11.35 -12.85 12.39
N THR A 156 11.22 -13.58 13.49
CA THR A 156 12.00 -13.42 14.73
C THR A 156 12.44 -14.78 15.23
N ALA A 157 13.30 -14.82 16.27
CA ALA A 157 13.68 -16.09 16.90
C ALA A 157 12.46 -16.86 17.46
N THR A 158 11.46 -16.14 17.96
CA THR A 158 10.22 -16.74 18.49
C THR A 158 9.23 -17.11 17.39
N PHE A 159 9.23 -16.38 16.27
CA PHE A 159 8.37 -16.59 15.11
C PHE A 159 9.24 -16.70 13.86
N PRO A 160 9.89 -17.86 13.63
CA PRO A 160 10.84 -18.03 12.54
C PRO A 160 10.14 -18.06 11.18
N GLY A 161 10.88 -17.57 10.18
CA GLY A 161 10.44 -17.50 8.79
C GLY A 161 9.69 -16.23 8.43
N PRO A 162 9.69 -15.90 7.12
CA PRO A 162 9.11 -14.65 6.63
C PRO A 162 7.59 -14.64 6.78
N LEU A 163 7.06 -13.43 6.97
CA LEU A 163 5.62 -13.16 7.08
C LEU A 163 5.29 -11.93 6.24
N LEU A 164 4.34 -12.02 5.33
CA LEU A 164 3.75 -10.83 4.73
C LEU A 164 2.74 -10.23 5.69
N LEU A 165 2.82 -8.92 5.87
CA LEU A 165 1.89 -8.15 6.67
C LEU A 165 1.12 -7.19 5.77
N HIS A 166 -0.17 -7.08 6.00
CA HIS A 166 -1.07 -6.14 5.36
C HIS A 166 -1.83 -5.36 6.40
N SER A 167 -1.99 -4.04 6.23
CA SER A 167 -2.84 -3.23 7.10
C SER A 167 -3.85 -2.43 6.30
N GLY A 168 -5.08 -2.38 6.78
CA GLY A 168 -6.15 -1.63 6.12
C GLY A 168 -7.46 -1.68 6.92
N PRO A 169 -8.49 -0.94 6.50
CA PRO A 169 -9.82 -1.03 7.09
C PRO A 169 -10.44 -2.42 6.93
N ASP A 170 -11.05 -2.92 8.00
CA ASP A 170 -11.73 -4.21 8.05
C ASP A 170 -13.22 -4.02 8.32
N THR A 171 -14.00 -3.90 7.28
CA THR A 171 -15.44 -3.69 7.41
C THR A 171 -16.18 -4.32 6.24
N ASP A 172 -17.30 -4.96 6.52
CA ASP A 172 -18.20 -5.51 5.51
C ASP A 172 -19.15 -4.48 4.89
N ALA A 173 -19.12 -3.24 5.36
CA ALA A 173 -20.00 -2.20 4.85
C ALA A 173 -19.61 -1.74 3.44
N ARG A 174 -20.47 -1.94 2.46
CA ARG A 174 -20.31 -1.52 1.05
C ARG A 174 -20.49 -0.01 0.82
N VAL A 175 -20.00 0.83 1.72
CA VAL A 175 -20.18 2.28 1.66
C VAL A 175 -18.84 2.96 1.87
N HIS A 176 -18.56 4.04 1.13
CA HIS A 176 -17.36 4.88 1.30
C HIS A 176 -17.16 5.41 2.74
N SER A 177 -18.14 5.28 3.61
CA SER A 177 -18.04 5.55 5.05
C SER A 177 -17.42 4.42 5.86
N ALA A 178 -16.98 3.37 5.21
CA ALA A 178 -16.47 2.14 5.83
C ALA A 178 -14.96 2.15 6.11
N ARG A 179 -14.30 3.31 6.11
CA ARG A 179 -12.91 3.46 6.51
C ARG A 179 -12.80 3.46 8.03
N ARG A 180 -12.83 2.25 8.58
CA ARG A 180 -12.83 2.01 10.02
C ARG A 180 -12.21 0.65 10.35
N ASP A 181 -11.93 0.47 11.63
CA ASP A 181 -11.47 -0.78 12.21
C ASP A 181 -10.18 -1.27 11.53
N LEU A 182 -9.14 -0.40 11.62
CA LEU A 182 -7.82 -0.71 11.05
C LEU A 182 -7.32 -2.02 11.63
N THR A 183 -7.10 -2.98 10.75
CA THR A 183 -6.71 -4.34 11.07
C THR A 183 -5.39 -4.67 10.40
N VAL A 184 -4.62 -5.53 11.02
CA VAL A 184 -3.41 -6.13 10.46
C VAL A 184 -3.68 -7.59 10.16
N TRP A 185 -3.33 -8.03 8.94
CA TRP A 185 -3.35 -9.42 8.50
C TRP A 185 -1.93 -9.91 8.30
N GLY A 186 -1.74 -11.23 8.46
CA GLY A 186 -0.47 -11.90 8.23
C GLY A 186 -0.63 -13.15 7.37
N SER A 187 0.32 -13.35 6.45
CA SER A 187 0.43 -14.51 5.58
C SER A 187 1.81 -15.15 5.72
N ARG A 188 1.87 -16.47 5.87
CA ARG A 188 3.10 -17.27 5.94
C ARG A 188 3.40 -18.05 4.65
N ASP A 189 2.56 -17.92 3.64
CA ASP A 189 2.59 -18.67 2.40
C ASP A 189 2.67 -17.76 1.16
N ASP A 190 3.40 -16.63 1.30
CA ASP A 190 3.58 -15.64 0.24
C ASP A 190 2.25 -15.08 -0.31
N GLY A 191 1.31 -14.81 0.59
CA GLY A 191 0.06 -14.14 0.27
C GLY A 191 -0.98 -15.04 -0.41
N ARG A 192 -0.87 -16.39 -0.29
CA ARG A 192 -1.90 -17.31 -0.75
C ARG A 192 -3.08 -17.34 0.20
N THR A 193 -2.81 -17.37 1.51
CA THR A 193 -3.81 -17.28 2.59
C THR A 193 -3.39 -16.25 3.63
N TRP A 194 -4.36 -15.69 4.38
CA TRP A 194 -4.15 -14.66 5.38
C TRP A 194 -4.84 -15.02 6.71
N PRO A 195 -4.44 -16.13 7.35
CA PRO A 195 -5.13 -16.66 8.52
C PRO A 195 -4.92 -15.81 9.78
N VAL A 196 -3.82 -15.05 9.85
CA VAL A 196 -3.55 -14.16 10.99
C VAL A 196 -4.28 -12.86 10.78
N LYS A 197 -5.05 -12.43 11.79
CA LYS A 197 -5.84 -11.21 11.73
C LYS A 197 -5.97 -10.58 13.11
N ARG A 198 -5.64 -9.29 13.25
CA ARG A 198 -5.82 -8.59 14.52
C ARG A 198 -6.21 -7.13 14.32
N LEU A 199 -7.24 -6.70 15.06
CA LEU A 199 -7.68 -5.32 15.11
C LEU A 199 -6.61 -4.46 15.82
N LEU A 200 -6.09 -3.45 15.08
CA LEU A 200 -5.10 -2.52 15.60
C LEU A 200 -5.75 -1.26 16.17
N ARG A 201 -6.71 -0.70 15.46
CA ARG A 201 -7.40 0.54 15.84
C ARG A 201 -8.90 0.42 15.61
N PRO A 202 -9.73 0.31 16.64
CA PRO A 202 -11.18 0.36 16.49
C PRO A 202 -11.67 1.75 16.10
N GLY A 203 -12.77 1.81 15.34
CA GLY A 203 -13.39 3.04 14.88
C GLY A 203 -12.75 3.61 13.62
N SER A 204 -12.93 4.91 13.38
CA SER A 204 -12.53 5.57 12.13
C SER A 204 -11.02 5.53 11.90
N ALA A 205 -10.60 4.90 10.82
CA ALA A 205 -9.22 4.85 10.34
C ALA A 205 -9.22 4.64 8.83
N ALA A 206 -8.23 5.17 8.11
CA ALA A 206 -8.19 5.10 6.66
C ALA A 206 -6.82 4.60 6.15
N TYR A 207 -6.06 5.43 5.46
CA TYR A 207 -4.77 5.05 4.90
C TYR A 207 -3.83 4.59 6.00
N SER A 208 -3.02 3.59 5.68
CA SER A 208 -1.99 3.10 6.59
C SER A 208 -0.76 2.65 5.82
N ASP A 209 0.38 2.71 6.47
CA ASP A 209 1.62 2.11 5.99
C ASP A 209 2.35 1.39 7.12
N LEU A 210 3.17 0.40 6.77
CA LEU A 210 3.88 -0.47 7.68
C LEU A 210 5.39 -0.38 7.43
N ALA A 211 6.17 -0.41 8.49
CA ALA A 211 7.62 -0.56 8.41
C ALA A 211 8.11 -1.55 9.47
N VAL A 212 9.11 -2.36 9.11
CA VAL A 212 9.78 -3.28 10.04
C VAL A 212 11.09 -2.66 10.51
N LEU A 213 11.22 -2.49 11.80
CA LEU A 213 12.43 -1.95 12.42
C LEU A 213 13.53 -3.03 12.52
N PRO A 214 14.81 -2.63 12.65
CA PRO A 214 15.94 -3.57 12.81
C PRO A 214 15.79 -4.53 14.00
N ASN A 215 15.07 -4.12 15.05
CA ASN A 215 14.79 -4.96 16.23
C ASN A 215 13.58 -5.90 16.04
N GLY A 216 12.99 -5.97 14.85
CA GLY A 216 11.85 -6.83 14.52
C GLY A 216 10.49 -6.28 14.95
N ARG A 217 10.41 -5.07 15.52
CA ARG A 217 9.10 -4.43 15.76
C ARG A 217 8.53 -3.87 14.45
N VAL A 218 7.22 -3.87 14.35
CA VAL A 218 6.48 -3.26 13.24
C VAL A 218 5.92 -1.93 13.70
N ILE A 219 6.18 -0.88 12.91
CA ILE A 219 5.50 0.41 13.05
C ILE A 219 4.38 0.47 12.02
N CYS A 220 3.20 0.90 12.46
CA CYS A 220 2.09 1.28 11.60
C CYS A 220 1.82 2.77 11.77
N VAL A 221 1.88 3.52 10.66
CA VAL A 221 1.45 4.92 10.57
C VAL A 221 0.11 4.94 9.84
N PHE A 222 -0.88 5.67 10.35
CA PHE A 222 -2.22 5.63 9.78
C PHE A 222 -3.02 6.91 10.04
N GLU A 223 -3.95 7.17 9.13
CA GLU A 223 -5.00 8.19 9.30
C GLU A 223 -6.04 7.70 10.31
N SER A 224 -6.42 8.54 11.26
CA SER A 224 -7.38 8.18 12.31
C SER A 224 -8.39 9.28 12.60
N GLY A 225 -9.60 8.87 12.91
CA GLY A 225 -10.62 9.72 13.49
C GLY A 225 -10.41 9.93 14.99
N LEU A 226 -10.92 11.04 15.49
CA LEU A 226 -11.02 11.33 16.93
C LEU A 226 -12.50 11.31 17.34
N PRO A 227 -12.85 10.76 18.52
CA PRO A 227 -14.22 10.81 19.03
C PRO A 227 -14.72 12.26 19.12
N GLY A 228 -15.92 12.51 18.58
CA GLY A 228 -16.54 13.83 18.65
C GLY A 228 -15.96 14.91 17.76
N VAL A 229 -15.01 14.56 16.88
CA VAL A 229 -14.40 15.49 15.93
C VAL A 229 -14.96 15.24 14.53
N GLY A 230 -15.60 16.24 13.95
CA GLY A 230 -16.10 16.23 12.56
C GLY A 230 -15.05 16.74 11.56
N PRO A 231 -15.38 16.82 10.27
CA PRO A 231 -14.46 17.18 9.20
C PRO A 231 -13.85 18.57 9.28
N THR A 232 -14.46 19.49 10.01
CA THR A 232 -13.90 20.84 10.21
C THR A 232 -12.95 20.91 11.41
N GLY A 233 -12.76 19.79 12.13
CA GLY A 233 -11.98 19.74 13.36
C GLY A 233 -12.67 20.37 14.57
N LYS A 234 -13.93 20.79 14.46
CA LYS A 234 -14.68 21.43 15.54
C LYS A 234 -15.37 20.40 16.42
N PRO A 235 -15.21 20.47 17.76
CA PRO A 235 -15.96 19.62 18.69
C PRO A 235 -17.47 19.83 18.54
N GLY A 236 -18.25 18.76 18.65
CA GLY A 236 -19.72 18.81 18.62
C GLY A 236 -20.34 18.84 17.24
N GLU A 237 -19.58 18.79 16.16
CA GLU A 237 -20.10 18.66 14.81
C GLU A 237 -20.75 17.29 14.63
N LYS A 238 -22.08 17.25 14.59
CA LYS A 238 -22.83 16.02 14.31
C LYS A 238 -22.68 15.67 12.84
N LYS A 239 -21.93 14.62 12.52
CA LYS A 239 -21.99 13.96 11.21
C LYS A 239 -22.41 12.52 11.38
N GLU A 240 -23.27 12.12 10.48
CA GLU A 240 -23.74 10.74 10.33
C GLU A 240 -22.62 9.76 9.92
N ARG A 241 -21.42 10.28 9.60
CA ARG A 241 -20.27 9.49 9.16
C ARG A 241 -19.03 9.80 9.99
N PRO A 242 -18.35 8.78 10.53
CA PRO A 242 -17.08 8.97 11.22
C PRO A 242 -16.05 9.59 10.27
N TRP A 243 -15.34 10.60 10.75
CA TRP A 243 -14.27 11.27 10.00
C TRP A 243 -12.93 10.60 10.29
N ALA A 244 -12.34 9.97 9.26
CA ALA A 244 -11.11 9.20 9.43
C ALA A 244 -9.82 10.03 9.30
N TYR A 245 -9.91 11.35 9.12
CA TYR A 245 -8.79 12.23 8.77
C TYR A 245 -8.54 13.33 9.82
N ALA A 246 -8.86 13.06 11.07
CA ALA A 246 -8.68 14.03 12.14
C ALA A 246 -7.22 14.16 12.57
N CYS A 247 -6.46 13.08 12.46
CA CYS A 247 -5.03 13.06 12.79
C CYS A 247 -4.30 11.95 12.04
N ILE A 248 -2.97 12.05 12.02
CA ILE A 248 -2.06 10.95 11.73
C ILE A 248 -1.63 10.36 13.06
N ALA A 249 -1.77 9.05 13.20
CA ALA A 249 -1.36 8.30 14.36
C ALA A 249 -0.27 7.29 13.99
N ALA A 250 0.56 6.94 14.95
CA ALA A 250 1.55 5.87 14.82
C ALA A 250 1.46 4.94 16.02
N THR A 251 1.66 3.65 15.79
CA THR A 251 1.79 2.65 16.84
C THR A 251 2.83 1.63 16.45
N ALA A 252 3.40 0.95 17.43
CA ALA A 252 4.36 -0.12 17.20
C ALA A 252 3.92 -1.38 17.93
N PHE A 253 4.12 -2.53 17.29
CA PHE A 253 3.79 -3.83 17.86
C PHE A 253 4.85 -4.89 17.50
N ASP A 254 4.87 -5.96 18.24
CA ASP A 254 5.71 -7.13 18.00
C ASP A 254 4.88 -8.24 17.31
N LEU A 255 5.53 -9.17 16.63
CA LEU A 255 4.82 -10.32 16.03
C LEU A 255 4.06 -11.14 17.07
N SER A 256 4.54 -11.23 18.30
CA SER A 256 3.83 -11.88 19.41
C SER A 256 2.45 -11.27 19.64
N TRP A 257 2.34 -9.93 19.58
CA TRP A 257 1.03 -9.28 19.64
C TRP A 257 0.12 -9.71 18.49
N LEU A 258 0.62 -9.83 17.28
CA LEU A 258 -0.19 -10.16 16.11
C LEU A 258 -0.69 -11.61 16.11
N VAL A 259 0.15 -12.58 16.50
CA VAL A 259 -0.12 -14.02 16.41
C VAL A 259 -0.59 -14.66 17.72
N TRP A 260 -0.68 -13.88 18.78
CA TRP A 260 -1.17 -14.40 20.07
C TRP A 260 -2.66 -14.73 19.93
N GLU A 261 -2.98 -16.01 19.92
CA GLU A 261 -4.33 -16.46 20.22
C GLU A 261 -4.63 -16.10 21.69
N ARG A 262 -5.72 -15.37 21.95
CA ARG A 262 -6.25 -15.34 23.30
C ARG A 262 -6.63 -16.78 23.62
N GLU A 263 -6.01 -17.36 24.63
CA GLU A 263 -6.63 -18.50 25.31
C GLU A 263 -7.97 -17.95 25.81
N ASP A 264 -9.04 -18.48 25.25
CA ASP A 264 -10.41 -18.13 25.62
C ASP A 264 -10.56 -18.45 27.12
N ASP A 265 -10.79 -17.42 27.94
CA ASP A 265 -11.29 -17.56 29.31
C ASP A 265 -12.75 -18.02 29.34
#